data_04e2b4f55c7038f5c664992d3b8a7599
#
_entry.id   04e2b4f55c7038f5c664992d3b8a7599
#
_cell.length_a   1.000
_cell.length_b   1.000
_cell.length_c   1.000
_cell.angle_alpha   90.00
_cell.angle_beta   90.00
_cell.angle_gamma   90.00
#
_symmetry.space_group_name_H-M   'P 1'
#
loop_
_entity.id
_entity.type
_entity.pdbx_description
1 polymer ?
#
loop_
_entity_poly.entity_id
_entity_poly.type
_entity_poly.pdbx_seq_one_letter_code
_entity_poly.pdbx_strand_id
1 'polypeptide(L)'
;MAATTRTVKGQAYWAKVMVPDKEYQTFNIEILLDKSKQEEFKALIQSEIDKKVEMHTEGKKKPKVEHFPWRIVEDAEGMETGEIRFKFNMKKSFVTRDGETVEQHPQVFDAKGNLITDKSFRIGNGSVVKVAYFMAPYLNKGKAGVSLRLKAVQVIDLVHYGVNSDPKAFGFEEEEEGFSYDKEQMDRALESETEDF
;
A
#
# COMPACT_ATOMS: atom_id res chain seq x y z
N MET A 1 26.57 -3.94 -1.82
CA MET A 1 26.01 -2.83 -2.63
C MET A 1 24.68 -2.42 -2.02
N ALA A 2 24.40 -1.11 -1.89
CA ALA A 2 23.11 -0.62 -1.43
C ALA A 2 22.04 -0.93 -2.50
N ALA A 3 20.85 -1.36 -2.06
CA ALA A 3 19.76 -1.66 -2.97
C ALA A 3 19.26 -0.36 -3.63
N THR A 4 19.12 -0.35 -4.96
CA THR A 4 18.66 0.81 -5.72
C THR A 4 17.20 1.09 -5.40
N THR A 5 16.91 2.30 -4.92
CA THR A 5 15.52 2.76 -4.73
C THR A 5 14.90 3.10 -6.08
N ARG A 6 13.72 2.56 -6.32
CA ARG A 6 12.90 2.78 -7.52
C ARG A 6 11.57 3.40 -7.11
N THR A 7 10.86 4.00 -8.06
CA THR A 7 9.51 4.51 -7.82
C THR A 7 8.54 3.99 -8.88
N VAL A 8 7.28 3.79 -8.45
CA VAL A 8 6.17 3.43 -9.35
C VAL A 8 4.92 4.20 -8.95
N LYS A 9 4.13 4.65 -9.93
CA LYS A 9 2.86 5.37 -9.73
C LYS A 9 1.70 4.49 -10.19
N GLY A 10 0.65 4.43 -9.38
CA GLY A 10 -0.58 3.69 -9.70
C GLY A 10 -1.68 3.93 -8.68
N GLN A 11 -2.77 3.19 -8.79
CA GLN A 11 -3.87 3.24 -7.84
C GLN A 11 -3.59 2.32 -6.65
N ALA A 12 -3.81 2.83 -5.45
CA ALA A 12 -3.59 2.12 -4.19
C ALA A 12 -4.79 1.27 -3.79
N TYR A 13 -4.50 0.09 -3.28
CA TYR A 13 -5.49 -0.81 -2.69
C TYR A 13 -4.95 -1.40 -1.39
N TRP A 14 -5.83 -1.61 -0.41
CA TRP A 14 -5.54 -2.29 0.86
C TRP A 14 -4.31 -1.71 1.59
N ALA A 15 -4.17 -0.39 1.56
CA ALA A 15 -3.03 0.31 2.13
C ALA A 15 -3.04 0.25 3.67
N LYS A 16 -2.02 -0.39 4.26
CA LYS A 16 -1.70 -0.40 5.69
C LYS A 16 -0.30 0.18 5.87
N VAL A 17 -0.15 1.49 5.66
CA VAL A 17 1.16 2.16 5.64
C VAL A 17 1.41 3.04 6.87
N MET A 18 0.36 3.46 7.60
CA MET A 18 0.49 4.21 8.85
C MET A 18 0.49 3.29 10.07
N VAL A 19 -0.28 2.20 10.01
CA VAL A 19 -0.38 1.20 11.07
C VAL A 19 -0.14 -0.17 10.43
N PRO A 20 0.78 -0.99 10.98
CA PRO A 20 1.06 -2.30 10.43
C PRO A 20 -0.12 -3.27 10.65
N ASP A 21 -0.17 -4.30 9.83
CA ASP A 21 -1.04 -5.43 10.08
C ASP A 21 -0.77 -6.05 11.44
N LYS A 22 -1.83 -6.34 12.22
CA LYS A 22 -1.70 -6.83 13.60
C LYS A 22 -1.12 -8.24 13.68
N GLU A 23 -1.48 -9.10 12.74
CA GLU A 23 -1.05 -10.50 12.73
C GLU A 23 0.39 -10.66 12.22
N TYR A 24 0.70 -10.05 11.06
CA TYR A 24 1.99 -10.24 10.40
C TYR A 24 3.03 -9.17 10.76
N GLN A 25 2.66 -8.15 11.53
CA GLN A 25 3.51 -7.01 11.90
C GLN A 25 4.21 -6.41 10.67
N THR A 26 3.43 -6.24 9.58
CA THR A 26 3.92 -5.71 8.30
C THR A 26 3.09 -4.52 7.84
N PHE A 27 3.76 -3.52 7.29
CA PHE A 27 3.15 -2.51 6.46
C PHE A 27 3.04 -3.04 5.04
N ASN A 28 1.94 -2.77 4.37
CA ASN A 28 1.72 -3.21 2.99
C ASN A 28 0.84 -2.23 2.21
N ILE A 29 0.97 -2.30 0.89
CA ILE A 29 0.12 -1.61 -0.07
C ILE A 29 0.13 -2.42 -1.36
N GLU A 30 -1.02 -2.55 -1.99
CA GLU A 30 -1.15 -3.11 -3.33
C GLU A 30 -1.34 -1.97 -4.33
N ILE A 31 -0.68 -2.08 -5.48
CA ILE A 31 -0.73 -1.06 -6.54
C ILE A 31 -1.22 -1.69 -7.82
N LEU A 32 -2.30 -1.13 -8.36
CA LEU A 32 -2.76 -1.36 -9.73
C LEU A 32 -2.05 -0.37 -10.65
N LEU A 33 -1.31 -0.88 -11.60
CA LEU A 33 -0.64 -0.11 -12.63
C LEU A 33 -1.50 0.01 -13.89
N ASP A 34 -1.25 1.07 -14.67
CA ASP A 34 -1.79 1.15 -16.02
C ASP A 34 -1.39 -0.09 -16.84
N LYS A 35 -2.31 -0.62 -17.62
CA LYS A 35 -2.09 -1.86 -18.42
C LYS A 35 -0.81 -1.80 -19.26
N SER A 36 -0.50 -0.64 -19.84
CA SER A 36 0.73 -0.43 -20.62
C SER A 36 2.03 -0.61 -19.83
N LYS A 37 2.00 -0.42 -18.50
CA LYS A 37 3.16 -0.52 -17.61
C LYS A 37 3.27 -1.87 -16.90
N GLN A 38 2.20 -2.65 -16.89
CA GLN A 38 2.18 -3.92 -16.15
C GLN A 38 3.18 -4.93 -16.72
N GLU A 39 3.24 -5.08 -18.04
CA GLU A 39 4.15 -6.04 -18.68
C GLU A 39 5.62 -5.63 -18.54
N GLU A 40 5.93 -4.35 -18.68
CA GLU A 40 7.28 -3.83 -18.43
C GLU A 40 7.70 -4.09 -16.98
N PHE A 41 6.80 -3.87 -16.03
CA PHE A 41 7.08 -4.07 -14.62
C PHE A 41 7.26 -5.53 -14.25
N LYS A 42 6.45 -6.45 -14.83
CA LYS A 42 6.64 -7.90 -14.71
C LYS A 42 7.98 -8.36 -15.28
N ALA A 43 8.34 -7.86 -16.47
CA ALA A 43 9.61 -8.19 -17.10
C ALA A 43 10.81 -7.74 -16.25
N LEU A 44 10.72 -6.56 -15.64
CA LEU A 44 11.73 -6.06 -14.70
C LEU A 44 11.86 -6.98 -13.48
N ILE A 45 10.75 -7.40 -12.88
CA ILE A 45 10.71 -8.35 -11.75
C ILE A 45 11.34 -9.67 -12.15
N GLN A 46 10.96 -10.22 -13.32
CA GLN A 46 11.51 -11.48 -13.83
C GLN A 46 13.04 -11.39 -14.03
N SER A 47 13.52 -10.29 -14.61
CA SER A 47 14.96 -10.06 -14.79
C SER A 47 15.74 -10.09 -13.46
N GLU A 48 15.19 -9.52 -12.37
CA GLU A 48 15.84 -9.56 -11.06
C GLU A 48 15.84 -10.98 -10.45
N ILE A 49 14.79 -11.77 -10.70
CA ILE A 49 14.74 -13.18 -10.31
C ILE A 49 15.80 -13.98 -11.09
N ASP A 50 15.86 -13.81 -12.41
CA ASP A 50 16.78 -14.54 -13.28
C ASP A 50 18.23 -14.29 -12.91
N LYS A 51 18.63 -13.03 -12.69
CA LYS A 51 19.95 -12.67 -12.19
C LYS A 51 20.29 -13.40 -10.88
N LYS A 52 19.32 -13.50 -9.95
CA LYS A 52 19.52 -14.18 -8.67
C LYS A 52 19.66 -15.69 -8.84
N VAL A 53 18.89 -16.26 -9.75
CA VAL A 53 18.94 -17.69 -10.13
C VAL A 53 20.29 -18.01 -10.77
N GLU A 54 20.75 -17.24 -11.74
CA GLU A 54 22.03 -17.41 -12.43
C GLU A 54 23.21 -17.41 -11.46
N MET A 55 23.28 -16.40 -10.58
CA MET A 55 24.32 -16.30 -9.53
C MET A 55 24.35 -17.52 -8.58
N HIS A 56 23.27 -18.30 -8.50
CA HIS A 56 23.18 -19.45 -7.59
C HIS A 56 23.40 -20.79 -8.29
N THR A 57 23.25 -20.84 -9.61
CA THR A 57 23.13 -22.12 -10.36
C THR A 57 24.47 -22.66 -10.83
N GLU A 58 25.61 -21.98 -10.58
CA GLU A 58 26.94 -22.52 -10.94
C GLU A 58 27.12 -23.93 -10.35
N GLY A 59 26.90 -24.95 -11.19
CA GLY A 59 27.06 -26.36 -10.83
C GLY A 59 25.95 -26.97 -9.95
N LYS A 60 24.81 -26.30 -9.74
CA LYS A 60 23.70 -26.78 -8.89
C LYS A 60 22.38 -26.87 -9.65
N LYS A 61 21.40 -27.62 -9.08
CA LYS A 61 20.05 -27.70 -9.62
C LYS A 61 19.39 -26.32 -9.65
N LYS A 62 18.85 -25.94 -10.81
CA LYS A 62 18.16 -24.66 -11.01
C LYS A 62 16.95 -24.55 -10.07
N PRO A 63 16.81 -23.46 -9.29
CA PRO A 63 15.65 -23.25 -8.43
C PRO A 63 14.39 -23.03 -9.24
N LYS A 64 13.23 -23.44 -8.69
CA LYS A 64 11.92 -23.18 -9.29
C LYS A 64 11.45 -21.77 -8.94
N VAL A 65 10.99 -21.00 -9.93
CA VAL A 65 10.33 -19.71 -9.70
C VAL A 65 8.87 -19.98 -9.36
N GLU A 66 8.46 -19.68 -8.12
CA GLU A 66 7.09 -19.98 -7.65
C GLU A 66 6.34 -18.77 -7.12
N HIS A 67 7.03 -17.72 -6.71
CA HIS A 67 6.39 -16.59 -6.04
C HIS A 67 6.66 -15.28 -6.75
N PHE A 68 5.61 -14.68 -7.25
CA PHE A 68 5.61 -13.36 -7.80
C PHE A 68 4.98 -12.36 -6.81
N PRO A 69 5.45 -11.11 -6.75
CA PRO A 69 4.90 -10.09 -5.86
C PRO A 69 3.63 -9.43 -6.43
N TRP A 70 2.83 -10.17 -7.16
CA TRP A 70 1.55 -9.71 -7.69
C TRP A 70 0.52 -10.83 -7.64
N ARG A 71 -0.74 -10.43 -7.75
CA ARG A 71 -1.88 -11.33 -7.90
C ARG A 71 -2.83 -10.81 -8.96
N ILE A 72 -3.55 -11.70 -9.59
CA ILE A 72 -4.74 -11.38 -10.38
C ILE A 72 -5.89 -11.18 -9.40
N VAL A 73 -6.71 -10.15 -9.64
CA VAL A 73 -7.87 -9.85 -8.81
C VAL A 73 -9.04 -10.71 -9.28
N GLU A 74 -9.71 -11.35 -8.34
CA GLU A 74 -10.96 -12.08 -8.57
C GLU A 74 -12.15 -11.19 -8.15
N ASP A 75 -13.28 -11.32 -8.84
CA ASP A 75 -14.55 -10.72 -8.48
C ASP A 75 -15.25 -11.50 -7.34
N ALA A 76 -16.49 -11.11 -7.01
CA ALA A 76 -17.27 -11.75 -5.95
C ALA A 76 -17.65 -13.20 -6.28
N GLU A 77 -17.70 -13.56 -7.53
CA GLU A 77 -17.98 -14.90 -8.06
C GLU A 77 -16.73 -15.77 -8.19
N GLY A 78 -15.53 -15.23 -7.87
CA GLY A 78 -14.24 -15.92 -7.97
C GLY A 78 -13.68 -15.98 -9.39
N MET A 79 -14.19 -15.16 -10.30
CA MET A 79 -13.69 -15.05 -11.67
C MET A 79 -12.57 -14.02 -11.76
N GLU A 80 -11.52 -14.33 -12.53
CA GLU A 80 -10.42 -13.41 -12.75
C GLU A 80 -10.90 -12.16 -13.53
N THR A 81 -10.72 -10.98 -12.93
CA THR A 81 -11.06 -9.69 -13.56
C THR A 81 -10.05 -9.23 -14.60
N GLY A 82 -8.88 -9.87 -14.64
CA GLY A 82 -7.73 -9.46 -15.44
C GLY A 82 -6.95 -8.26 -14.85
N GLU A 83 -7.38 -7.70 -13.73
CA GLU A 83 -6.58 -6.73 -12.98
C GLU A 83 -5.42 -7.41 -12.27
N ILE A 84 -4.24 -6.79 -12.33
CA ILE A 84 -3.03 -7.27 -11.66
C ILE A 84 -2.59 -6.24 -10.63
N ARG A 85 -2.55 -6.65 -9.36
CA ARG A 85 -2.08 -5.80 -8.26
C ARG A 85 -0.74 -6.27 -7.75
N PHE A 86 0.22 -5.34 -7.68
CA PHE A 86 1.57 -5.57 -7.19
C PHE A 86 1.64 -5.23 -5.71
N LYS A 87 2.15 -6.17 -4.89
CA LYS A 87 2.21 -6.04 -3.44
C LYS A 87 3.58 -5.55 -2.98
N PHE A 88 3.58 -4.41 -2.32
CA PHE A 88 4.74 -3.83 -1.64
C PHE A 88 4.61 -4.03 -0.14
N ASN A 89 5.70 -4.40 0.53
CA ASN A 89 5.66 -4.67 1.96
C ASN A 89 6.93 -4.21 2.69
N MET A 90 6.78 -3.91 3.99
CA MET A 90 7.86 -3.63 4.93
C MET A 90 7.53 -4.29 6.26
N LYS A 91 8.45 -5.05 6.84
CA LYS A 91 8.29 -5.55 8.21
C LYS A 91 8.39 -4.38 9.19
N LYS A 92 7.62 -4.41 10.26
CA LYS A 92 7.70 -3.40 11.34
C LYS A 92 9.09 -3.35 11.97
N SER A 93 9.78 -4.50 12.06
CA SER A 93 11.11 -4.59 12.61
C SER A 93 11.96 -5.64 11.89
N PHE A 94 13.27 -5.53 12.04
CA PHE A 94 14.23 -6.55 11.62
C PHE A 94 15.36 -6.63 12.65
N VAL A 95 16.05 -7.76 12.67
CA VAL A 95 17.20 -7.97 13.54
C VAL A 95 18.47 -7.71 12.72
N THR A 96 19.36 -6.87 13.25
CA THR A 96 20.69 -6.59 12.67
C THR A 96 21.61 -7.78 12.81
N ARG A 97 22.81 -7.73 12.21
CA ARG A 97 23.82 -8.77 12.38
C ARG A 97 24.34 -8.88 13.82
N ASP A 98 24.30 -7.77 14.56
CA ASP A 98 24.75 -7.68 15.95
C ASP A 98 23.66 -8.08 16.95
N GLY A 99 22.50 -8.56 16.45
CA GLY A 99 21.38 -9.04 17.26
C GLY A 99 20.42 -7.96 17.75
N GLU A 100 20.61 -6.71 17.38
CA GLU A 100 19.71 -5.62 17.76
C GLU A 100 18.45 -5.63 16.93
N THR A 101 17.30 -5.40 17.57
CA THR A 101 16.01 -5.21 16.88
C THR A 101 15.80 -3.75 16.52
N VAL A 102 15.72 -3.47 15.22
CA VAL A 102 15.45 -2.12 14.69
C VAL A 102 14.01 -2.04 14.21
N GLU A 103 13.25 -1.09 14.76
CA GLU A 103 11.92 -0.77 14.25
C GLU A 103 12.02 0.15 13.03
N GLN A 104 11.09 -0.04 12.09
CA GLN A 104 10.99 0.77 10.88
C GLN A 104 9.53 0.95 10.48
N HIS A 105 9.25 2.02 9.77
CA HIS A 105 7.94 2.31 9.18
C HIS A 105 8.14 3.03 7.84
N PRO A 106 7.22 2.88 6.89
CA PRO A 106 7.29 3.63 5.64
C PRO A 106 6.99 5.11 5.91
N GLN A 107 7.70 5.99 5.24
CA GLN A 107 7.39 7.41 5.26
C GLN A 107 6.22 7.68 4.31
N VAL A 108 5.26 8.50 4.75
CA VAL A 108 4.09 8.88 3.94
C VAL A 108 4.10 10.38 3.73
N PHE A 109 3.97 10.82 2.49
CA PHE A 109 4.01 12.21 2.10
C PHE A 109 2.74 12.60 1.35
N ASP A 110 2.35 13.86 1.44
CA ASP A 110 1.35 14.44 0.57
C ASP A 110 1.92 14.73 -0.84
N ALA A 111 1.09 15.26 -1.74
CA ALA A 111 1.48 15.59 -3.12
C ALA A 111 2.57 16.67 -3.19
N LYS A 112 2.67 17.52 -2.17
CA LYS A 112 3.66 18.60 -2.06
C LYS A 112 4.96 18.18 -1.40
N GLY A 113 5.03 16.94 -0.89
CA GLY A 113 6.21 16.38 -0.20
C GLY A 113 6.24 16.64 1.31
N ASN A 114 5.14 17.10 1.91
CA ASN A 114 5.06 17.23 3.36
C ASN A 114 4.84 15.86 4.00
N LEU A 115 5.57 15.59 5.09
CA LEU A 115 5.48 14.34 5.82
C LEU A 115 4.14 14.25 6.60
N ILE A 116 3.42 13.17 6.41
CA ILE A 116 2.18 12.86 7.14
C ILE A 116 2.55 11.99 8.33
N THR A 117 2.37 12.49 9.55
CA THR A 117 2.69 11.80 10.81
C THR A 117 1.46 11.28 11.56
N ASP A 118 0.27 11.73 11.16
CA ASP A 118 -0.99 11.32 11.78
C ASP A 118 -1.27 9.82 11.53
N LYS A 119 -1.23 9.04 12.61
CA LYS A 119 -1.50 7.59 12.57
C LYS A 119 -2.96 7.24 12.25
N SER A 120 -3.87 8.20 12.36
CA SER A 120 -5.27 8.01 11.96
C SER A 120 -5.48 8.14 10.45
N PHE A 121 -4.53 8.76 9.74
CA PHE A 121 -4.58 8.93 8.29
C PHE A 121 -4.70 7.59 7.58
N ARG A 122 -5.60 7.52 6.61
CA ARG A 122 -5.86 6.32 5.80
C ARG A 122 -5.88 6.67 4.32
N ILE A 123 -5.30 5.79 3.53
CA ILE A 123 -5.35 5.86 2.07
C ILE A 123 -6.47 4.93 1.61
N GLY A 124 -7.53 5.49 1.04
CA GLY A 124 -8.65 4.73 0.50
C GLY A 124 -8.29 4.02 -0.81
N ASN A 125 -9.03 2.95 -1.11
CA ASN A 125 -8.87 2.22 -2.37
C ASN A 125 -9.16 3.14 -3.56
N GLY A 126 -8.33 3.06 -4.61
CA GLY A 126 -8.42 3.93 -5.78
C GLY A 126 -7.60 5.22 -5.68
N SER A 127 -7.06 5.58 -4.49
CA SER A 127 -6.16 6.73 -4.36
C SER A 127 -4.98 6.62 -5.32
N VAL A 128 -4.61 7.71 -5.98
CA VAL A 128 -3.42 7.75 -6.82
C VAL A 128 -2.19 8.02 -5.96
N VAL A 129 -1.25 7.09 -5.98
CA VAL A 129 -0.03 7.19 -5.17
C VAL A 129 1.23 6.92 -5.99
N LYS A 130 2.37 7.37 -5.47
CA LYS A 130 3.70 7.01 -5.94
C LYS A 130 4.41 6.27 -4.81
N VAL A 131 4.86 5.04 -5.08
CA VAL A 131 5.53 4.18 -4.09
C VAL A 131 7.02 4.17 -4.37
N ALA A 132 7.82 4.45 -3.34
CA ALA A 132 9.26 4.23 -3.35
C ALA A 132 9.57 2.85 -2.74
N TYR A 133 10.38 2.07 -3.43
CA TYR A 133 10.68 0.68 -3.07
C TYR A 133 12.05 0.23 -3.58
N PHE A 134 12.49 -0.93 -3.12
CA PHE A 134 13.58 -1.68 -3.75
C PHE A 134 13.19 -3.14 -3.95
N MET A 135 13.83 -3.80 -4.90
CA MET A 135 13.64 -5.22 -5.16
C MET A 135 14.61 -6.03 -4.31
N ALA A 136 14.09 -7.05 -3.62
CA ALA A 136 14.87 -7.97 -2.81
C ALA A 136 14.66 -9.40 -3.34
N PRO A 137 15.46 -9.84 -4.34
CA PRO A 137 15.42 -11.20 -4.82
C PRO A 137 15.95 -12.17 -3.77
N TYR A 138 15.27 -13.31 -3.62
CA TYR A 138 15.59 -14.32 -2.61
C TYR A 138 15.57 -15.73 -3.18
N LEU A 139 16.27 -16.62 -2.46
CA LEU A 139 16.21 -18.06 -2.63
C LEU A 139 15.86 -18.68 -1.29
N ASN A 140 14.85 -19.50 -1.26
CA ASN A 140 14.40 -20.20 -0.07
C ASN A 140 13.96 -21.63 -0.41
N LYS A 141 14.60 -22.64 0.19
CA LYS A 141 14.27 -24.06 0.02
C LYS A 141 14.11 -24.50 -1.45
N GLY A 142 15.01 -24.03 -2.33
CA GLY A 142 14.99 -24.36 -3.76
C GLY A 142 13.96 -23.57 -4.59
N LYS A 143 13.32 -22.58 -4.00
CA LYS A 143 12.37 -21.67 -4.67
C LYS A 143 12.98 -20.28 -4.81
N ALA A 144 12.85 -19.69 -5.99
CA ALA A 144 13.28 -18.32 -6.27
C ALA A 144 12.07 -17.38 -6.30
N GLY A 145 12.29 -16.14 -5.89
CA GLY A 145 11.29 -15.09 -5.95
C GLY A 145 11.88 -13.70 -5.69
N VAL A 146 11.05 -12.68 -5.74
CA VAL A 146 11.42 -11.30 -5.39
C VAL A 146 10.37 -10.69 -4.48
N SER A 147 10.81 -9.91 -3.50
CA SER A 147 9.94 -9.06 -2.68
C SER A 147 10.11 -7.61 -3.09
N LEU A 148 8.99 -6.89 -3.28
CA LEU A 148 8.99 -5.44 -3.44
C LEU A 148 8.98 -4.80 -2.05
N ARG A 149 10.15 -4.32 -1.61
CA ARG A 149 10.33 -3.76 -0.27
C ARG A 149 9.93 -2.30 -0.25
N LEU A 150 8.80 -2.01 0.41
CA LEU A 150 8.27 -0.67 0.60
C LEU A 150 9.27 0.21 1.36
N LYS A 151 9.40 1.48 0.96
CA LYS A 151 10.18 2.50 1.68
C LYS A 151 9.34 3.71 2.03
N ALA A 152 8.62 4.25 1.05
CA ALA A 152 7.80 5.44 1.24
C ALA A 152 6.63 5.44 0.27
N VAL A 153 5.60 6.21 0.60
CA VAL A 153 4.42 6.45 -0.23
C VAL A 153 4.19 7.96 -0.33
N GLN A 154 4.02 8.47 -1.53
CA GLN A 154 3.54 9.82 -1.78
C GLN A 154 2.11 9.75 -2.29
N VAL A 155 1.17 10.37 -1.60
CA VAL A 155 -0.24 10.45 -1.99
C VAL A 155 -0.40 11.63 -2.95
N ILE A 156 -0.83 11.35 -4.18
CA ILE A 156 -1.00 12.35 -5.23
C ILE A 156 -2.45 12.81 -5.28
N ASP A 157 -3.38 11.84 -5.21
CA ASP A 157 -4.81 12.09 -5.17
C ASP A 157 -5.43 11.12 -4.15
N LEU A 158 -6.13 11.65 -3.16
CA LEU A 158 -6.64 10.89 -2.02
C LEU A 158 -8.11 10.57 -2.19
N VAL A 159 -8.43 9.29 -2.26
CA VAL A 159 -9.77 8.79 -1.94
C VAL A 159 -9.83 8.56 -0.44
N HIS A 160 -10.75 9.22 0.25
CA HIS A 160 -10.89 9.07 1.69
C HIS A 160 -11.35 7.65 2.05
N TYR A 161 -10.69 7.07 3.07
CA TYR A 161 -11.08 5.77 3.60
C TYR A 161 -12.26 5.94 4.55
N GLY A 162 -13.33 5.23 4.29
CA GLY A 162 -14.56 5.28 5.08
C GLY A 162 -15.68 5.92 4.29
N VAL A 163 -16.85 5.78 4.83
CA VAL A 163 -18.17 6.13 4.30
C VAL A 163 -18.15 7.04 3.07
N ASN A 164 -18.67 6.56 1.99
CA ASN A 164 -19.04 7.39 0.86
C ASN A 164 -19.96 8.49 1.42
N SER A 165 -19.42 9.70 1.63
CA SER A 165 -20.16 10.81 2.22
C SER A 165 -21.09 11.48 1.21
N ASP A 166 -21.20 10.92 -0.01
CA ASP A 166 -22.11 11.40 -1.01
C ASP A 166 -23.52 10.82 -0.74
N PRO A 167 -24.49 11.63 -0.32
CA PRO A 167 -25.87 11.17 -0.09
C PRO A 167 -26.47 10.48 -1.30
N LYS A 168 -26.10 10.90 -2.51
CA LYS A 168 -26.61 10.34 -3.76
C LYS A 168 -26.21 8.88 -3.95
N ALA A 169 -25.07 8.46 -3.38
CA ALA A 169 -24.66 7.04 -3.42
C ALA A 169 -25.60 6.13 -2.61
N PHE A 170 -26.38 6.70 -1.70
CA PHE A 170 -27.43 6.02 -0.92
C PHE A 170 -28.84 6.26 -1.46
N GLY A 171 -28.96 6.98 -2.58
CA GLY A 171 -30.24 7.35 -3.17
C GLY A 171 -30.95 8.51 -2.44
N PHE A 172 -30.21 9.27 -1.61
CA PHE A 172 -30.75 10.47 -0.99
C PHE A 172 -30.65 11.66 -1.95
N GLU A 173 -31.70 12.45 -1.99
CA GLU A 173 -31.76 13.73 -2.72
C GLU A 173 -31.75 14.88 -1.71
N GLU A 174 -31.40 16.07 -2.19
CA GLU A 174 -31.42 17.27 -1.37
C GLU A 174 -32.93 17.70 -1.17
N GLU A 175 -33.30 17.86 0.10
CA GLU A 175 -34.65 18.33 0.47
C GLU A 175 -34.59 19.84 0.67
N GLU A 176 -35.59 20.56 0.12
CA GLU A 176 -35.66 22.03 0.25
C GLU A 176 -35.92 22.48 1.68
N GLU A 177 -36.62 21.67 2.47
CA GLU A 177 -36.94 21.94 3.88
C GLU A 177 -36.51 20.77 4.74
N GLY A 178 -35.85 21.06 5.89
CA GLY A 178 -35.44 20.04 6.86
C GLY A 178 -34.29 20.43 7.76
N PHE A 179 -33.81 19.47 8.52
CA PHE A 179 -32.67 19.66 9.44
C PHE A 179 -31.39 19.84 8.66
N SER A 180 -30.66 20.94 8.94
CA SER A 180 -29.30 21.16 8.45
C SER A 180 -28.32 21.05 9.63
N TYR A 181 -27.31 20.20 9.48
CA TYR A 181 -26.23 20.05 10.46
C TYR A 181 -25.18 21.14 10.25
N ASP A 182 -25.13 22.08 11.18
CA ASP A 182 -24.07 23.08 11.26
C ASP A 182 -23.17 22.76 12.47
N LYS A 183 -21.93 22.34 12.16
CA LYS A 183 -20.95 21.93 13.17
C LYS A 183 -20.64 23.06 14.16
N GLU A 184 -20.53 24.30 13.68
CA GLU A 184 -20.19 25.44 14.54
C GLU A 184 -21.32 25.79 15.51
N GLN A 185 -22.59 25.61 15.11
CA GLN A 185 -23.74 25.82 15.98
C GLN A 185 -23.85 24.72 17.04
N MET A 186 -23.57 23.46 16.68
CA MET A 186 -23.58 22.33 17.61
C MET A 186 -22.46 22.44 18.66
N ASP A 187 -21.24 22.77 18.24
CA ASP A 187 -20.13 22.94 19.16
C ASP A 187 -20.39 24.09 20.17
N ARG A 188 -20.99 25.20 19.73
CA ARG A 188 -21.43 26.30 20.64
C ARG A 188 -22.54 25.89 21.61
N ALA A 189 -23.50 25.06 21.12
CA ALA A 189 -24.59 24.61 22.00
C ALA A 189 -24.05 23.65 23.08
N LEU A 190 -23.11 22.77 22.74
CA LEU A 190 -22.47 21.86 23.71
C LEU A 190 -21.60 22.62 24.72
N GLU A 191 -20.90 23.69 24.31
CA GLU A 191 -20.12 24.56 25.22
C GLU A 191 -21.04 25.33 26.20
N SER A 192 -22.21 25.78 25.76
CA SER A 192 -23.15 26.48 26.61
C SER A 192 -23.83 25.59 27.67
N GLU A 193 -24.00 24.31 27.42
CA GLU A 193 -24.58 23.36 28.40
C GLU A 193 -23.57 22.93 29.49
N THR A 194 -22.27 23.12 29.24
CA THR A 194 -21.22 22.78 30.22
C THR A 194 -20.88 23.91 31.19
N GLU A 195 -21.36 25.14 30.96
CA GLU A 195 -21.15 26.28 31.87
C GLU A 195 -22.22 26.44 32.97
N ASP A 196 -23.31 25.66 32.93
CA ASP A 196 -24.41 25.73 33.89
C ASP A 196 -24.38 24.63 35.00
N PHE A 197 -23.20 24.01 35.23
CA PHE A 197 -23.02 23.07 36.35
C PHE A 197 -21.88 23.44 37.27
#